data_dc41710f7e6aaa383c0bb1057edcb100
#
_entry.id   dc41710f7e6aaa383c0bb1057edcb100
#
_cell.length_a   1.000
_cell.length_b   1.000
_cell.length_c   1.000
_cell.angle_alpha   90.00
_cell.angle_beta   90.00
_cell.angle_gamma   90.00
#
_symmetry.space_group_name_H-M   'P 1'
#
loop_
_entity.id
_entity.type
_entity.pdbx_description
1 polymer ?
#
loop_
_entity_poly.entity_id
_entity_poly.type
_entity_poly.pdbx_seq_one_letter_code
_entity_poly.pdbx_strand_id
1 'polypeptide(L)'
;AGGPVPVLAAAAKKADVPVYLETVGTTRALNTVTVQSQVDGKLISINFKEGQDVRKGDVLARIDPTTYQATLDQAIAKKAQDEAQLANAKLDLERYERLAATNSINRQQADTQKALVAQLEAQVKSDQAAIDNARAIL
;
A
#
# COMPACT_ATOMS: atom_id res chain seq x y z
N ALA A 1 44.31 80.67 -40.41
CA ALA A 1 42.87 80.66 -40.34
C ALA A 1 42.39 79.16 -40.22
N GLY A 2 42.12 78.77 -39.01
CA GLY A 2 41.55 77.40 -38.74
C GLY A 2 40.04 77.45 -38.84
N GLY A 3 39.50 76.73 -39.78
CA GLY A 3 38.04 76.55 -39.89
C GLY A 3 37.49 75.70 -38.75
N PRO A 4 36.19 75.72 -38.44
CA PRO A 4 35.59 74.92 -37.38
C PRO A 4 35.74 73.44 -37.72
N VAL A 5 36.18 72.67 -36.70
CA VAL A 5 36.32 71.23 -36.81
C VAL A 5 34.93 70.62 -36.61
N PRO A 6 34.42 69.81 -37.52
CA PRO A 6 33.12 69.15 -37.31
C PRO A 6 33.21 68.13 -36.20
N VAL A 7 32.33 68.24 -35.20
CA VAL A 7 32.21 67.35 -34.10
C VAL A 7 30.80 66.68 -34.08
N LEU A 8 30.74 65.42 -33.83
CA LEU A 8 29.47 64.69 -33.59
C LEU A 8 29.13 64.80 -32.11
N ALA A 9 28.03 65.43 -31.82
CA ALA A 9 27.50 65.46 -30.45
C ALA A 9 26.28 64.59 -30.32
N ALA A 10 26.23 63.77 -29.29
CA ALA A 10 25.06 62.98 -28.93
C ALA A 10 24.62 63.30 -27.49
N ALA A 11 23.32 63.44 -27.27
CA ALA A 11 22.74 63.66 -25.93
C ALA A 11 22.83 62.41 -25.07
N ALA A 12 23.36 62.61 -23.90
CA ALA A 12 23.34 61.53 -22.91
C ALA A 12 21.88 61.22 -22.46
N LYS A 13 21.48 59.97 -22.54
CA LYS A 13 20.18 59.49 -22.05
C LYS A 13 20.39 58.65 -20.81
N LYS A 14 19.57 58.87 -19.77
CA LYS A 14 19.50 58.01 -18.60
C LYS A 14 18.69 56.76 -19.01
N ALA A 15 19.32 55.58 -18.95
CA ALA A 15 18.70 54.32 -19.24
C ALA A 15 19.30 53.24 -18.33
N ASP A 16 18.48 52.26 -17.97
CA ASP A 16 18.97 51.11 -17.28
C ASP A 16 19.67 50.16 -18.27
N VAL A 17 20.94 49.90 -18.00
CA VAL A 17 21.75 48.98 -18.79
C VAL A 17 21.91 47.68 -18.03
N PRO A 18 21.36 46.56 -18.52
CA PRO A 18 21.50 45.27 -17.84
C PRO A 18 22.97 44.81 -17.90
N VAL A 19 23.52 44.48 -16.75
CA VAL A 19 24.83 43.86 -16.61
C VAL A 19 24.63 42.36 -16.47
N TYR A 20 25.06 41.62 -17.48
CA TYR A 20 25.01 40.15 -17.45
C TYR A 20 26.30 39.60 -16.86
N LEU A 21 26.16 38.77 -15.80
CA LEU A 21 27.25 38.01 -15.24
C LEU A 21 27.09 36.53 -15.68
N GLU A 22 27.97 36.08 -16.53
CA GLU A 22 28.00 34.66 -16.93
C GLU A 22 28.82 33.88 -15.93
N THR A 23 28.19 32.85 -15.38
CA THR A 23 28.82 31.93 -14.43
C THR A 23 28.52 30.47 -14.81
N VAL A 24 29.44 29.59 -14.47
CA VAL A 24 29.24 28.13 -14.62
C VAL A 24 28.76 27.57 -13.29
N GLY A 25 27.72 26.79 -13.33
CA GLY A 25 27.17 26.11 -12.16
C GLY A 25 26.75 24.68 -12.45
N THR A 26 26.62 23.89 -11.41
CA THR A 26 26.15 22.53 -11.51
C THR A 26 24.72 22.41 -10.91
N THR A 27 23.78 21.90 -11.70
CA THR A 27 22.43 21.63 -11.22
C THR A 27 22.41 20.33 -10.40
N ARG A 28 21.85 20.39 -9.20
CA ARG A 28 21.62 19.23 -8.33
C ARG A 28 20.14 19.11 -8.00
N ALA A 29 19.64 17.86 -7.99
CA ALA A 29 18.30 17.61 -7.47
C ALA A 29 18.23 17.99 -5.99
N LEU A 30 17.15 18.67 -5.58
CA LEU A 30 16.91 19.05 -4.20
C LEU A 30 16.63 17.80 -3.34
N ASN A 31 15.88 16.84 -3.89
CA ASN A 31 15.55 15.57 -3.26
C ASN A 31 15.79 14.43 -4.26
N THR A 32 16.33 13.33 -3.77
CA THR A 32 16.49 12.09 -4.52
C THR A 32 15.82 10.97 -3.74
N VAL A 33 14.96 10.19 -4.40
CA VAL A 33 14.24 9.07 -3.79
C VAL A 33 14.55 7.82 -4.59
N THR A 34 14.94 6.77 -3.88
CA THR A 34 15.09 5.44 -4.45
C THR A 34 13.82 4.63 -4.18
N VAL A 35 13.14 4.21 -5.25
CA VAL A 35 11.96 3.36 -5.15
C VAL A 35 12.41 1.90 -5.12
N GLN A 36 12.04 1.19 -4.05
CA GLN A 36 12.33 -0.23 -3.88
C GLN A 36 11.04 -1.02 -3.80
N SER A 37 11.04 -2.24 -4.35
CA SER A 37 9.94 -3.18 -4.14
C SER A 37 9.89 -3.61 -2.67
N GLN A 38 8.68 -3.75 -2.13
CA GLN A 38 8.44 -4.31 -0.79
C GLN A 38 8.22 -5.83 -0.82
N VAL A 39 8.09 -6.40 -2.03
CA VAL A 39 7.83 -7.83 -2.24
C VAL A 39 8.80 -8.39 -3.26
N ASP A 40 9.13 -9.66 -3.11
CA ASP A 40 9.96 -10.42 -4.04
C ASP A 40 9.08 -11.05 -5.12
N GLY A 41 9.58 -11.13 -6.35
CA GLY A 41 8.85 -11.79 -7.41
C GLY A 41 9.41 -11.52 -8.79
N LYS A 42 8.88 -12.23 -9.78
CA LYS A 42 9.23 -12.05 -11.17
C LYS A 42 8.62 -10.75 -11.71
N LEU A 43 9.45 -9.92 -12.33
CA LEU A 43 8.99 -8.70 -12.99
C LEU A 43 8.28 -9.08 -14.31
N ILE A 44 7.01 -8.69 -14.45
CA ILE A 44 6.21 -8.93 -15.67
C ILE A 44 6.37 -7.80 -16.66
N SER A 45 6.32 -6.55 -16.20
CA SER A 45 6.41 -5.39 -17.06
C SER A 45 7.10 -4.22 -16.37
N ILE A 46 7.77 -3.40 -17.18
CA ILE A 46 8.33 -2.12 -16.81
C ILE A 46 7.62 -1.07 -17.67
N ASN A 47 7.01 -0.09 -17.02
CA ASN A 47 6.12 0.88 -17.69
C ASN A 47 6.71 2.30 -17.70
N PHE A 48 8.01 2.44 -17.56
CA PHE A 48 8.71 3.73 -17.64
C PHE A 48 9.95 3.64 -18.53
N LYS A 49 10.41 4.78 -18.98
CA LYS A 49 11.68 4.95 -19.71
C LYS A 49 12.61 5.83 -18.88
N GLU A 50 13.90 5.64 -19.04
CA GLU A 50 14.90 6.51 -18.42
C GLU A 50 14.69 7.97 -18.87
N GLY A 51 14.76 8.90 -17.91
CA GLY A 51 14.52 10.32 -18.16
C GLY A 51 13.05 10.73 -18.28
N GLN A 52 12.11 9.84 -18.05
CA GLN A 52 10.67 10.13 -18.09
C GLN A 52 10.21 10.79 -16.79
N ASP A 53 9.37 11.82 -16.92
CA ASP A 53 8.65 12.40 -15.80
C ASP A 53 7.57 11.42 -15.29
N VAL A 54 7.56 11.18 -13.99
CA VAL A 54 6.59 10.31 -13.32
C VAL A 54 5.82 11.08 -12.24
N ARG A 55 4.57 10.73 -12.03
CA ARG A 55 3.68 11.33 -11.04
C ARG A 55 3.34 10.34 -9.94
N LYS A 56 2.90 10.84 -8.82
CA LYS A 56 2.40 10.00 -7.74
C LYS A 56 1.18 9.19 -8.22
N GLY A 57 1.28 7.86 -8.14
CA GLY A 57 0.26 6.92 -8.58
C GLY A 57 0.54 6.26 -9.93
N ASP A 58 1.58 6.69 -10.65
CA ASP A 58 1.96 6.01 -11.88
C ASP A 58 2.52 4.62 -11.59
N VAL A 59 2.08 3.63 -12.37
CA VAL A 59 2.56 2.25 -12.28
C VAL A 59 3.91 2.16 -13.00
N LEU A 60 4.98 2.03 -12.24
CA LEU A 60 6.34 1.93 -12.79
C LEU A 60 6.68 0.51 -13.24
N ALA A 61 6.30 -0.47 -12.47
CA ALA A 61 6.59 -1.88 -12.74
C ALA A 61 5.48 -2.78 -12.20
N ARG A 62 5.35 -3.98 -12.76
CA ARG A 62 4.41 -4.98 -12.29
C ARG A 62 5.15 -6.28 -11.98
N ILE A 63 4.95 -6.76 -10.75
CA ILE A 63 5.47 -8.03 -10.27
C ILE A 63 4.39 -9.11 -10.46
N ASP A 64 4.80 -10.36 -10.66
CA ASP A 64 3.89 -11.49 -10.84
C ASP A 64 3.08 -11.74 -9.55
N PRO A 65 1.75 -11.57 -9.57
CA PRO A 65 0.92 -11.74 -8.39
C PRO A 65 0.51 -13.19 -8.13
N THR A 66 0.87 -14.14 -8.99
CA THR A 66 0.32 -15.51 -8.99
C THR A 66 0.48 -16.22 -7.64
N THR A 67 1.66 -16.14 -7.04
CA THR A 67 1.93 -16.77 -5.73
C THR A 67 1.21 -16.06 -4.59
N TYR A 68 1.11 -14.75 -4.65
CA TYR A 68 0.39 -13.94 -3.65
C TYR A 68 -1.12 -14.17 -3.73
N GLN A 69 -1.67 -14.28 -4.96
CA GLN A 69 -3.08 -14.62 -5.16
C GLN A 69 -3.39 -16.02 -4.61
N ALA A 70 -2.54 -17.01 -4.86
CA ALA A 70 -2.70 -18.36 -4.33
C ALA A 70 -2.70 -18.37 -2.78
N THR A 71 -1.82 -17.58 -2.17
CA THR A 71 -1.76 -17.43 -0.70
C THR A 71 -3.04 -16.79 -0.16
N LEU A 72 -3.57 -15.77 -0.83
CA LEU A 72 -4.84 -15.14 -0.47
C LEU A 72 -5.99 -16.13 -0.57
N ASP A 73 -6.08 -16.88 -1.66
CA ASP A 73 -7.13 -17.88 -1.89
C ASP A 73 -7.08 -18.99 -0.84
N GLN A 74 -5.87 -19.43 -0.45
CA GLN A 74 -5.69 -20.40 0.64
C GLN A 74 -6.18 -19.86 1.99
N ALA A 75 -5.88 -18.61 2.31
CA ALA A 75 -6.35 -17.97 3.54
C ALA A 75 -7.88 -17.84 3.57
N ILE A 76 -8.49 -17.49 2.43
CA ILE A 76 -9.96 -17.42 2.28
C ILE A 76 -10.59 -18.80 2.49
N ALA A 77 -10.03 -19.85 1.89
CA ALA A 77 -10.53 -21.22 2.05
C ALA A 77 -10.41 -21.72 3.50
N LYS A 78 -9.29 -21.38 4.16
CA LYS A 78 -9.09 -21.72 5.58
C LYS A 78 -10.14 -21.07 6.47
N LYS A 79 -10.40 -19.77 6.28
CA LYS A 79 -11.46 -19.07 7.02
C LYS A 79 -12.82 -19.71 6.80
N ALA A 80 -13.17 -20.04 5.55
CA ALA A 80 -14.46 -20.70 5.24
C ALA A 80 -14.60 -22.06 5.93
N GLN A 81 -13.52 -22.84 6.04
CA GLN A 81 -13.48 -24.09 6.79
C GLN A 81 -13.77 -23.85 8.27
N ASP A 82 -13.10 -22.89 8.88
CA ASP A 82 -13.22 -22.63 10.31
C ASP A 82 -14.57 -21.98 10.66
N GLU A 83 -15.13 -21.17 9.76
CA GLU A 83 -16.51 -20.66 9.87
C GLU A 83 -17.55 -21.81 9.87
N ALA A 84 -17.37 -22.84 9.03
CA ALA A 84 -18.24 -23.99 9.01
C ALA A 84 -18.15 -24.80 10.34
N GLN A 85 -16.95 -24.96 10.89
CA GLN A 85 -16.77 -25.59 12.21
C GLN A 85 -17.42 -24.77 13.32
N LEU A 86 -17.25 -23.43 13.28
CA LEU A 86 -17.88 -22.53 14.23
C LEU A 86 -19.41 -22.61 14.17
N ALA A 87 -19.99 -22.62 12.97
CA ALA A 87 -21.43 -22.76 12.78
C ALA A 87 -21.96 -24.06 13.40
N ASN A 88 -21.26 -25.18 13.18
CA ASN A 88 -21.62 -26.46 13.79
C ASN A 88 -21.51 -26.43 15.32
N ALA A 89 -20.42 -25.85 15.84
CA ALA A 89 -20.21 -25.70 17.28
C ALA A 89 -21.30 -24.85 17.97
N LYS A 90 -21.76 -23.79 17.28
CA LYS A 90 -22.88 -22.96 17.77
C LYS A 90 -24.21 -23.70 17.82
N LEU A 91 -24.49 -24.53 16.81
CA LEU A 91 -25.70 -25.41 16.84
C LEU A 91 -25.66 -26.41 17.99
N ASP A 92 -24.50 -27.01 18.23
CA ASP A 92 -24.33 -27.93 19.36
C ASP A 92 -24.43 -27.20 20.69
N LEU A 93 -23.90 -25.99 20.81
CA LEU A 93 -24.06 -25.18 22.02
C LEU A 93 -25.54 -24.89 22.31
N GLU A 94 -26.30 -24.51 21.32
CA GLU A 94 -27.75 -24.25 21.46
C GLU A 94 -28.50 -25.52 21.93
N ARG A 95 -28.12 -26.68 21.39
CA ARG A 95 -28.70 -27.99 21.84
C ARG A 95 -28.34 -28.28 23.28
N TYR A 96 -27.07 -28.11 23.66
CA TYR A 96 -26.62 -28.39 25.03
C TYR A 96 -27.21 -27.41 26.04
N GLU A 97 -27.36 -26.14 25.70
CA GLU A 97 -28.02 -25.16 26.56
C GLU A 97 -29.50 -25.52 26.81
N ARG A 98 -30.22 -25.96 25.78
CA ARG A 98 -31.62 -26.45 25.94
C ARG A 98 -31.70 -27.69 26.82
N LEU A 99 -30.80 -28.66 26.63
CA LEU A 99 -30.77 -29.88 27.44
C LEU A 99 -30.34 -29.61 28.88
N ALA A 100 -29.41 -28.68 29.10
CA ALA A 100 -29.02 -28.27 30.45
C ALA A 100 -30.15 -27.55 31.20
N ALA A 101 -30.95 -26.74 30.49
CA ALA A 101 -32.11 -26.06 31.08
C ALA A 101 -33.20 -27.05 31.58
N THR A 102 -33.28 -28.25 30.98
CA THR A 102 -34.19 -29.33 31.39
C THR A 102 -33.54 -30.35 32.33
N ASN A 103 -32.35 -30.09 32.84
CA ASN A 103 -31.53 -31.01 33.66
C ASN A 103 -31.26 -32.37 32.98
N SER A 104 -31.33 -32.45 31.65
CA SER A 104 -31.09 -33.65 30.87
C SER A 104 -29.61 -33.95 30.65
N ILE A 105 -28.73 -32.98 30.83
CA ILE A 105 -27.27 -33.11 30.77
C ILE A 105 -26.61 -32.29 31.88
N ASN A 106 -25.33 -32.61 32.15
CA ASN A 106 -24.51 -31.82 33.05
C ASN A 106 -24.21 -30.44 32.45
N ARG A 107 -24.40 -29.39 33.25
CA ARG A 107 -24.10 -28.01 32.85
C ARG A 107 -22.65 -27.80 32.38
N GLN A 108 -21.72 -28.62 32.88
CA GLN A 108 -20.31 -28.60 32.45
C GLN A 108 -20.14 -28.85 30.93
N GLN A 109 -21.00 -29.71 30.35
CA GLN A 109 -20.96 -29.97 28.91
C GLN A 109 -21.33 -28.71 28.09
N ALA A 110 -22.34 -27.99 28.53
CA ALA A 110 -22.72 -26.71 27.89
C ALA A 110 -21.63 -25.65 28.06
N ASP A 111 -21.00 -25.57 29.23
CA ASP A 111 -19.90 -24.62 29.49
C ASP A 111 -18.67 -24.95 28.66
N THR A 112 -18.32 -26.23 28.52
CA THR A 112 -17.21 -26.68 27.65
C THR A 112 -17.48 -26.35 26.19
N GLN A 113 -18.70 -26.55 25.71
CA GLN A 113 -19.11 -26.23 24.36
C GLN A 113 -19.06 -24.71 24.12
N LYS A 114 -19.45 -23.91 25.08
CA LYS A 114 -19.37 -22.46 25.04
C LYS A 114 -17.92 -21.98 24.91
N ALA A 115 -16.99 -22.59 25.63
CA ALA A 115 -15.56 -22.32 25.51
C ALA A 115 -15.02 -22.70 24.14
N LEU A 116 -15.47 -23.82 23.55
CA LEU A 116 -15.11 -24.23 22.18
C LEU A 116 -15.60 -23.21 21.14
N VAL A 117 -16.83 -22.73 21.27
CA VAL A 117 -17.37 -21.68 20.39
C VAL A 117 -16.51 -20.40 20.46
N ALA A 118 -16.14 -19.96 21.67
CA ALA A 118 -15.28 -18.81 21.86
C ALA A 118 -13.90 -19.00 21.22
N GLN A 119 -13.31 -20.19 21.32
CA GLN A 119 -12.05 -20.55 20.68
C GLN A 119 -12.16 -20.48 19.16
N LEU A 120 -13.22 -21.03 18.58
CA LEU A 120 -13.44 -21.03 17.12
C LEU A 120 -13.74 -19.62 16.60
N GLU A 121 -14.43 -18.78 17.35
CA GLU A 121 -14.62 -17.36 17.02
C GLU A 121 -13.29 -16.61 16.95
N ALA A 122 -12.41 -16.85 17.91
CA ALA A 122 -11.07 -16.29 17.90
C ALA A 122 -10.24 -16.79 16.71
N GLN A 123 -10.40 -18.07 16.34
CA GLN A 123 -9.74 -18.65 15.17
C GLN A 123 -10.19 -17.98 13.87
N VAL A 124 -11.50 -17.83 13.66
CA VAL A 124 -12.06 -17.13 12.49
C VAL A 124 -11.57 -15.69 12.41
N LYS A 125 -11.44 -15.02 13.55
CA LYS A 125 -10.87 -13.66 13.60
C LYS A 125 -9.40 -13.64 13.21
N SER A 126 -8.62 -14.63 13.63
CA SER A 126 -7.22 -14.81 13.23
C SER A 126 -7.10 -15.06 11.72
N ASP A 127 -7.99 -15.87 11.15
CA ASP A 127 -8.03 -16.14 9.71
C ASP A 127 -8.37 -14.88 8.91
N GLN A 128 -9.26 -14.04 9.42
CA GLN A 128 -9.54 -12.75 8.79
C GLN A 128 -8.30 -11.86 8.76
N ALA A 129 -7.53 -11.82 9.84
CA ALA A 129 -6.27 -11.07 9.86
C ALA A 129 -5.24 -11.62 8.86
N ALA A 130 -5.19 -12.95 8.67
CA ALA A 130 -4.34 -13.58 7.65
C ALA A 130 -4.77 -13.19 6.22
N ILE A 131 -6.08 -13.12 5.94
CA ILE A 131 -6.62 -12.63 4.67
C ILE A 131 -6.23 -11.16 4.43
N ASP A 132 -6.39 -10.31 5.45
CA ASP A 132 -6.06 -8.89 5.35
C ASP A 132 -4.57 -8.68 5.08
N ASN A 133 -3.71 -9.46 5.73
CA ASN A 133 -2.27 -9.46 5.49
C ASN A 133 -1.92 -9.91 4.07
N ALA A 134 -2.50 -11.02 3.59
CA ALA A 134 -2.28 -11.52 2.24
C ALA A 134 -2.76 -10.51 1.18
N ARG A 135 -3.86 -9.82 1.45
CA ARG A 135 -4.41 -8.77 0.55
C ARG A 135 -3.56 -7.50 0.53
N ALA A 136 -2.92 -7.17 1.64
CA ALA A 136 -2.05 -5.99 1.72
C ALA A 136 -0.76 -6.13 0.90
N ILE A 137 -0.36 -7.38 0.59
CA ILE A 137 0.83 -7.69 -0.20
C ILE A 137 0.49 -7.76 -1.70
N LEU A 138 -0.76 -7.98 -2.07
CA LEU A 138 -1.22 -8.13 -3.44
C LEU A 138 -1.43 -6.77 -4.13
#